data_319fbd95533339ab91b376c686b77815
#
_entry.id   319fbd95533339ab91b376c686b77815
#
_cell.length_a   1.000
_cell.length_b   1.000
_cell.length_c   1.000
_cell.angle_alpha   90.00
_cell.angle_beta   90.00
_cell.angle_gamma   90.00
#
_symmetry.space_group_name_H-M   'P 1'
#
loop_
_entity.id
_entity.type
_entity.pdbx_description
1 polymer ?
#
loop_
_entity_poly.entity_id
_entity_poly.type
_entity_poly.pdbx_seq_one_letter_code
_entity_poly.pdbx_strand_id
1 'polypeptide(L)'
;MTERFETFTVLINRISRNIRKIKNQEMAEYNLRSSHISCLYYLYTSGGLTATDICERCEEDKATVSRALEYLENNGYLVCESKSAKRYKSLLKLTDKGNEVGEKFADKID
;
A
#
# COMPACT_ATOMS: atom_id res chain seq x y z
N MET A 1 25.81 1.49 26.33
CA MET A 1 24.37 1.58 26.06
C MET A 1 24.03 2.51 24.93
N THR A 2 24.62 3.71 24.90
CA THR A 2 24.40 4.68 23.83
C THR A 2 24.84 4.13 22.47
N GLU A 3 25.97 3.43 22.40
CA GLU A 3 26.46 2.83 21.16
C GLU A 3 25.52 1.78 20.58
N ARG A 4 24.95 0.93 21.42
CA ARG A 4 24.00 -0.09 20.97
C ARG A 4 22.73 0.54 20.42
N PHE A 5 22.25 1.58 21.09
CA PHE A 5 21.06 2.30 20.63
C PHE A 5 21.30 2.96 19.28
N GLU A 6 22.45 3.62 19.12
CA GLU A 6 22.80 4.29 17.88
C GLU A 6 22.94 3.28 16.73
N THR A 7 23.62 2.15 16.99
CA THR A 7 23.78 1.09 15.99
C THR A 7 22.44 0.53 15.56
N PHE A 8 21.56 0.24 16.53
CA PHE A 8 20.23 -0.27 16.27
C PHE A 8 19.40 0.70 15.43
N THR A 9 19.44 1.98 15.78
CA THR A 9 18.72 3.02 15.07
C THR A 9 19.22 3.16 13.62
N VAL A 10 20.54 3.10 13.43
CA VAL A 10 21.14 3.17 12.09
C VAL A 10 20.70 1.99 11.24
N LEU A 11 20.67 0.77 11.82
CA LEU A 11 20.23 -0.42 11.10
C LEU A 11 18.76 -0.34 10.69
N ILE A 12 17.89 0.13 11.59
CA ILE A 12 16.46 0.30 11.29
C ILE A 12 16.30 1.32 10.16
N ASN A 13 17.01 2.44 10.23
CA ASN A 13 16.93 3.47 9.19
C ASN A 13 17.43 2.96 7.85
N ARG A 14 18.47 2.14 7.85
CA ARG A 14 19.02 1.54 6.64
C ARG A 14 18.03 0.56 6.02
N ILE A 15 17.40 -0.29 6.82
CA ILE A 15 16.38 -1.23 6.36
C ILE A 15 15.20 -0.47 5.77
N SER A 16 14.72 0.56 6.45
CA SER A 16 13.61 1.39 5.97
C SER A 16 13.93 2.04 4.63
N ARG A 17 15.15 2.55 4.47
CA ARG A 17 15.59 3.15 3.21
C ARG A 17 15.65 2.12 2.08
N ASN A 18 16.14 0.91 2.37
CA ASN A 18 16.22 -0.15 1.38
C ASN A 18 14.83 -0.60 0.91
N ILE A 19 13.89 -0.74 1.83
CA ILE A 19 12.50 -1.07 1.49
C ILE A 19 11.90 0.00 0.60
N ARG A 20 12.10 1.26 0.96
CA ARG A 20 11.60 2.39 0.19
C ARG A 20 12.22 2.43 -1.22
N LYS A 21 13.51 2.11 -1.31
CA LYS A 21 14.22 2.06 -2.58
C LYS A 21 13.68 0.96 -3.50
N ILE A 22 13.41 -0.22 -2.94
CA ILE A 22 12.80 -1.33 -3.68
C ILE A 22 11.41 -0.91 -4.18
N LYS A 23 10.60 -0.33 -3.31
CA LYS A 23 9.28 0.18 -3.70
C LYS A 23 9.37 1.19 -4.83
N ASN A 24 10.33 2.13 -4.74
CA ASN A 24 10.49 3.16 -5.77
C ASN A 24 10.89 2.59 -7.12
N GLN A 25 11.74 1.57 -7.16
CA GLN A 25 12.15 0.92 -8.40
C GLN A 25 10.98 0.25 -9.12
N GLU A 26 10.16 -0.48 -8.37
CA GLU A 26 8.98 -1.14 -8.92
C GLU A 26 7.91 -0.11 -9.32
N MET A 27 7.80 0.96 -8.56
CA MET A 27 6.86 2.04 -8.82
C MET A 27 7.10 2.71 -10.17
N ALA A 28 8.38 2.90 -10.54
CA ALA A 28 8.72 3.54 -11.81
C ALA A 28 8.17 2.73 -13.00
N GLU A 29 8.20 1.41 -12.90
CA GLU A 29 7.70 0.52 -13.94
C GLU A 29 6.18 0.62 -14.11
N TYR A 30 5.44 0.74 -13.00
CA TYR A 30 3.97 0.76 -13.01
C TYR A 30 3.38 2.15 -12.85
N ASN A 31 4.23 3.18 -12.74
CA ASN A 31 3.79 4.55 -12.49
C ASN A 31 2.99 4.69 -11.18
N LEU A 32 3.45 4.00 -10.15
CA LEU A 32 2.82 3.99 -8.83
C LEU A 32 3.73 4.66 -7.80
N ARG A 33 3.14 5.15 -6.71
CA ARG A 33 3.86 5.75 -5.59
C ARG A 33 3.76 4.85 -4.35
N SER A 34 4.55 5.16 -3.33
CA SER A 34 4.61 4.37 -2.10
C SER A 34 3.23 4.15 -1.48
N SER A 35 2.37 5.16 -1.45
CA SER A 35 1.01 5.04 -0.91
C SER A 35 0.17 4.05 -1.71
N HIS A 36 0.32 4.03 -3.03
CA HIS A 36 -0.39 3.07 -3.89
C HIS A 36 0.04 1.64 -3.59
N ILE A 37 1.34 1.43 -3.44
CA ILE A 37 1.92 0.13 -3.13
C ILE A 37 1.40 -0.41 -1.80
N SER A 38 1.37 0.44 -0.77
CA SER A 38 0.85 0.05 0.54
C SER A 38 -0.61 -0.39 0.46
N CYS A 39 -1.44 0.36 -0.26
CA CYS A 39 -2.84 0.00 -0.45
C CYS A 39 -2.99 -1.34 -1.17
N LEU A 40 -2.22 -1.54 -2.24
CA LEU A 40 -2.25 -2.79 -3.01
C LEU A 40 -1.81 -3.97 -2.15
N TYR A 41 -0.76 -3.81 -1.37
CA TYR A 41 -0.25 -4.86 -0.49
C TYR A 41 -1.29 -5.31 0.53
N TYR A 42 -1.91 -4.37 1.23
CA TYR A 42 -2.91 -4.71 2.24
C TYR A 42 -4.17 -5.32 1.62
N LEU A 43 -4.59 -4.83 0.48
CA LEU A 43 -5.73 -5.42 -0.23
C LEU A 43 -5.41 -6.83 -0.73
N TYR A 44 -4.19 -7.04 -1.20
CA TYR A 44 -3.75 -8.35 -1.68
C TYR A 44 -3.73 -9.38 -0.55
N THR A 45 -3.15 -9.02 0.60
CA THR A 45 -2.99 -9.95 1.72
C THR A 45 -4.29 -10.23 2.48
N SER A 46 -5.25 -9.30 2.44
CA SER A 46 -6.52 -9.44 3.19
C SER A 46 -7.65 -10.02 2.36
N GLY A 47 -7.59 -9.89 1.04
CA GLY A 47 -8.69 -10.29 0.17
C GLY A 47 -9.80 -9.26 0.05
N GLY A 48 -9.76 -8.18 0.80
CA GLY A 48 -10.73 -7.10 0.74
C GLY A 48 -10.76 -6.30 2.04
N LEU A 49 -10.78 -4.98 1.91
CA LEU A 49 -10.80 -4.06 3.05
C LEU A 49 -11.59 -2.82 2.67
N THR A 50 -12.10 -2.12 3.69
CA THR A 50 -12.67 -0.78 3.49
C THR A 50 -11.54 0.26 3.48
N ALA A 51 -11.84 1.46 2.98
CA ALA A 51 -10.88 2.56 3.00
C ALA A 51 -10.45 2.90 4.43
N THR A 52 -11.36 2.81 5.39
CA THR A 52 -11.06 3.05 6.82
C THR A 52 -10.05 2.02 7.33
N ASP A 53 -10.23 0.74 7.00
CA ASP A 53 -9.31 -0.32 7.41
C ASP A 53 -7.91 -0.08 6.83
N ILE A 54 -7.84 0.35 5.59
CA ILE A 54 -6.55 0.64 4.93
C ILE A 54 -5.86 1.82 5.60
N CYS A 55 -6.59 2.89 5.92
CA CYS A 55 -6.04 4.04 6.65
C CYS A 55 -5.40 3.63 7.97
N GLU A 56 -6.07 2.77 8.73
CA GLU A 56 -5.56 2.29 10.01
C GLU A 56 -4.28 1.49 9.85
N ARG A 57 -4.22 0.63 8.82
CA ARG A 57 -3.05 -0.23 8.60
C ARG A 57 -1.86 0.50 8.01
N CYS A 58 -2.10 1.47 7.14
CA CYS A 58 -1.04 2.22 6.47
C CYS A 58 -0.38 3.26 7.34
N GLU A 59 -1.02 3.65 8.44
CA GLU A 59 -0.55 4.73 9.30
C GLU A 59 -0.30 6.04 8.55
N GLU A 60 -1.05 6.26 7.48
CA GLU A 60 -1.00 7.50 6.70
C GLU A 60 -2.28 8.30 6.92
N ASP A 61 -2.26 9.58 6.56
CA ASP A 61 -3.44 10.39 6.72
C ASP A 61 -4.55 9.98 5.74
N LYS A 62 -5.79 10.29 6.13
CA LYS A 62 -6.98 9.91 5.39
C LYS A 62 -6.98 10.48 3.96
N ALA A 63 -6.50 11.71 3.79
CA ALA A 63 -6.46 12.35 2.49
C ALA A 63 -5.50 11.64 1.53
N THR A 64 -4.33 11.25 2.02
CA THR A 64 -3.33 10.53 1.24
C THR A 64 -3.87 9.18 0.78
N VAL A 65 -4.48 8.42 1.70
CA VAL A 65 -5.05 7.11 1.37
C VAL A 65 -6.22 7.26 0.39
N SER A 66 -7.08 8.24 0.60
CA SER A 66 -8.22 8.48 -0.27
C SER A 66 -7.78 8.78 -1.71
N ARG A 67 -6.76 9.62 -1.87
CA ARG A 67 -6.22 9.94 -3.21
C ARG A 67 -5.57 8.72 -3.85
N ALA A 68 -4.85 7.92 -3.05
CA ALA A 68 -4.22 6.70 -3.56
C ALA A 68 -5.26 5.70 -4.05
N LEU A 69 -6.32 5.49 -3.28
CA LEU A 69 -7.40 4.56 -3.66
C LEU A 69 -8.14 5.04 -4.90
N GLU A 70 -8.38 6.34 -5.01
CA GLU A 70 -9.02 6.92 -6.19
C GLU A 70 -8.17 6.69 -7.45
N TYR A 71 -6.88 6.93 -7.34
CA TYR A 71 -5.94 6.68 -8.44
C TYR A 71 -5.97 5.21 -8.86
N LEU A 72 -5.90 4.30 -7.90
CA LEU A 72 -5.90 2.86 -8.17
C LEU A 72 -7.20 2.40 -8.82
N GLU A 73 -8.33 2.92 -8.36
CA GLU A 73 -9.63 2.61 -8.95
C GLU A 73 -9.71 3.12 -10.40
N ASN A 74 -9.29 4.37 -10.62
CA ASN A 74 -9.33 5.00 -11.93
C ASN A 74 -8.41 4.31 -12.94
N ASN A 75 -7.36 3.66 -12.47
CA ASN A 75 -6.42 2.95 -13.33
C ASN A 75 -6.65 1.44 -13.37
N GLY A 76 -7.77 0.97 -12.85
CA GLY A 76 -8.19 -0.41 -13.00
C GLY A 76 -7.53 -1.42 -12.07
N TYR A 77 -6.92 -0.96 -10.97
CA TYR A 77 -6.27 -1.86 -10.00
C TYR A 77 -7.23 -2.39 -8.95
N LEU A 78 -8.29 -1.66 -8.66
CA LEU A 78 -9.26 -2.08 -7.66
C LEU A 78 -10.68 -1.66 -8.05
N VAL A 79 -11.65 -2.31 -7.42
CA VAL A 79 -13.07 -1.99 -7.58
C VAL A 79 -13.73 -1.90 -6.22
N CYS A 80 -14.77 -1.10 -6.15
CA CYS A 80 -15.61 -0.98 -4.96
C CYS A 80 -16.82 -1.89 -5.17
N GLU A 81 -17.02 -2.87 -4.29
CA GLU A 81 -18.12 -3.84 -4.43
C GLU A 81 -19.49 -3.22 -4.26
N SER A 82 -19.60 -2.23 -3.41
CA SER A 82 -20.86 -1.59 -3.11
C SER A 82 -20.96 -0.23 -3.77
N LYS A 83 -22.07 0.01 -4.46
CA LYS A 83 -22.37 1.32 -5.03
C LYS A 83 -23.10 2.23 -4.05
N SER A 84 -23.02 1.94 -2.75
CA SER A 84 -23.67 2.77 -1.74
C SER A 84 -22.99 4.14 -1.65
N ALA A 85 -23.74 5.14 -1.20
CA ALA A 85 -23.28 6.52 -1.12
C ALA A 85 -22.09 6.73 -0.18
N LYS A 86 -21.78 5.77 0.68
CA LYS A 86 -20.69 5.87 1.66
C LYS A 86 -19.49 5.03 1.21
N ARG A 87 -18.69 5.63 0.34
CA ARG A 87 -17.54 4.97 -0.28
C ARG A 87 -16.54 4.40 0.72
N TYR A 88 -16.29 5.10 1.82
CA TYR A 88 -15.31 4.66 2.83
C TYR A 88 -15.74 3.45 3.64
N LYS A 89 -17.02 3.08 3.59
CA LYS A 89 -17.57 1.89 4.26
C LYS A 89 -17.73 0.71 3.31
N SER A 90 -17.50 0.93 2.01
CA SER A 90 -17.64 -0.11 1.01
C SER A 90 -16.39 -0.96 0.94
N LEU A 91 -16.58 -2.25 0.71
CA LEU A 91 -15.49 -3.19 0.57
C LEU A 91 -14.77 -2.97 -0.76
N LEU A 92 -13.47 -2.80 -0.68
CA LEU A 92 -12.61 -2.64 -1.85
C LEU A 92 -11.91 -3.96 -2.14
N LYS A 93 -11.86 -4.35 -3.40
CA LYS A 93 -11.19 -5.57 -3.85
C LYS A 93 -10.30 -5.29 -5.03
N LEU A 94 -9.22 -6.04 -5.15
CA LEU A 94 -8.33 -5.93 -6.28
C LEU A 94 -8.95 -6.57 -7.53
N THR A 95 -8.69 -5.96 -8.68
CA THR A 95 -8.97 -6.58 -9.98
C THR A 95 -7.85 -7.59 -10.28
N ASP A 96 -7.96 -8.32 -11.38
CA ASP A 96 -6.88 -9.22 -11.83
C ASP A 96 -5.56 -8.47 -11.99
N LYS A 97 -5.62 -7.25 -12.53
CA LYS A 97 -4.46 -6.36 -12.67
C LYS A 97 -3.87 -6.00 -11.31
N GLY A 98 -4.72 -5.64 -10.36
CA GLY A 98 -4.31 -5.30 -9.00
C GLY A 98 -3.71 -6.50 -8.26
N ASN A 99 -4.28 -7.68 -8.43
CA ASN A 99 -3.76 -8.90 -7.82
C ASN A 99 -2.38 -9.25 -8.37
N GLU A 100 -2.18 -9.12 -9.66
CA GLU A 100 -0.89 -9.40 -10.29
C GLU A 100 0.21 -8.50 -9.74
N VAL A 101 -0.05 -7.20 -9.64
CA VAL A 101 0.91 -6.24 -9.11
C VAL A 101 1.11 -6.44 -7.61
N GLY A 102 0.03 -6.67 -6.87
CA GLY A 102 0.07 -6.92 -5.43
C GLY A 102 0.92 -8.15 -5.09
N GLU A 103 0.79 -9.21 -5.89
CA GLU A 103 1.58 -10.43 -5.72
C GLU A 103 3.08 -10.15 -5.89
N LYS A 104 3.45 -9.37 -6.90
CA LYS A 104 4.85 -9.02 -7.13
C LYS A 104 5.46 -8.27 -5.95
N PHE A 105 4.71 -7.33 -5.37
CA PHE A 105 5.20 -6.58 -4.22
C PHE A 105 5.24 -7.43 -2.96
N ALA A 106 4.26 -8.28 -2.75
CA ALA A 106 4.24 -9.18 -1.60
C ALA A 106 5.44 -10.12 -1.62
N ASP A 107 5.74 -10.70 -2.78
CA ASP A 107 6.90 -11.60 -2.95
C ASP A 107 8.23 -10.91 -2.64
N LYS A 108 8.34 -9.62 -2.93
CA LYS A 108 9.59 -8.86 -2.68
C LYS A 108 9.71 -8.35 -1.25
N ILE A 109 8.59 -8.08 -0.60
CA ILE A 109 8.58 -7.56 0.77
C ILE A 109 8.68 -8.70 1.78
N ASP A 110 8.01 -9.79 1.52
CA ASP A 110 8.00 -10.98 2.37
C ASP A 110 9.16 -11.90 2.02
#